data_a370af422d72f4176188a7427e6822da
#
_entry.id   a370af422d72f4176188a7427e6822da
#
_cell.length_a   1.000
_cell.length_b   1.000
_cell.length_c   1.000
_cell.angle_alpha   90.00
_cell.angle_beta   90.00
_cell.angle_gamma   90.00
#
_symmetry.space_group_name_H-M   'P 1'
#
loop_
_entity.id
_entity.type
_entity.pdbx_description
1 polymer ?
#
loop_
_entity_poly.entity_id
_entity_poly.type
_entity_poly.pdbx_seq_one_letter_code
_entity_poly.pdbx_strand_id
1 'polypeptide(L)'
;MAVGAGPSNLSLAALAVSMFEPRVRVLESRSSAAWHPGLLLPRSRLQGSFLRDLVTPVDPRSEYSFINYLHVMKRLNGFLTAHRDSSLRVDFSGYFEWVAQQVHTSFSEEVVDIAFDGDSFIIESAHQTLRAKNIVSGSGAIRFVPNDKWLTIKNVWHASEHLSMPRQTSGNRVAIVGGGQSAAELFLHLVDTPEERPRELIWLTGRGGLLPLDQSAFTDEFFQPSYGMYFSALPAERKPEIVARQHTAISGISREVLQELYARVYALDAFEPTLMNQGILAGSEAVDLTPAPDGTVDVVIREVDCGQLSSTRMDAVILATGYRKSIPPYLSSLMPKLDSSDGALVANSIGRVGFDGPASNGLYLHSGPSMSAGVGGQTLGLVSWRSARILNDIADEPVFDLLPEWSAQSRGTTTFGSPINDHRK
;
A
#
# COMPACT_ATOMS: atom_id res chain seq x y z
N MET A 1 -1.74 -16.80 14.01
CA MET A 1 -0.88 -15.66 14.36
C MET A 1 -0.74 -14.78 13.13
N ALA A 2 -0.91 -13.46 13.30
CA ALA A 2 -0.77 -12.47 12.21
C ALA A 2 0.47 -11.60 12.45
N VAL A 3 1.34 -11.44 11.45
CA VAL A 3 2.59 -10.68 11.58
C VAL A 3 2.46 -9.34 10.86
N GLY A 4 2.57 -8.25 11.61
CA GLY A 4 2.39 -6.85 11.19
C GLY A 4 0.97 -6.34 11.44
N ALA A 5 0.81 -5.20 12.14
CA ALA A 5 -0.48 -4.54 12.40
C ALA A 5 -0.83 -3.51 11.30
N GLY A 6 -0.62 -3.88 10.04
CA GLY A 6 -1.11 -3.11 8.90
C GLY A 6 -2.61 -3.37 8.63
N PRO A 7 -3.23 -2.61 7.70
CA PRO A 7 -4.66 -2.74 7.38
C PRO A 7 -5.10 -4.18 7.11
N SER A 8 -4.24 -4.97 6.47
CA SER A 8 -4.51 -6.37 6.14
C SER A 8 -4.81 -7.21 7.37
N ASN A 9 -3.89 -7.25 8.32
CA ASN A 9 -4.05 -8.08 9.53
C ASN A 9 -4.99 -7.46 10.56
N LEU A 10 -5.17 -6.14 10.56
CA LEU A 10 -6.21 -5.50 11.37
C LEU A 10 -7.61 -5.86 10.87
N SER A 11 -7.83 -5.92 9.56
CA SER A 11 -9.06 -6.42 8.96
C SER A 11 -9.32 -7.87 9.35
N LEU A 12 -8.29 -8.73 9.20
CA LEU A 12 -8.38 -10.15 9.60
C LEU A 12 -8.77 -10.30 11.07
N ALA A 13 -8.09 -9.56 11.96
CA ALA A 13 -8.35 -9.63 13.39
C ALA A 13 -9.74 -9.09 13.76
N ALA A 14 -10.18 -7.98 13.16
CA ALA A 14 -11.49 -7.38 13.40
C ALA A 14 -12.64 -8.31 12.97
N LEU A 15 -12.53 -8.93 11.79
CA LEU A 15 -13.54 -9.91 11.34
C LEU A 15 -13.55 -11.18 12.21
N ALA A 16 -12.38 -11.63 12.68
CA ALA A 16 -12.29 -12.83 13.52
C ALA A 16 -12.90 -12.65 14.93
N VAL A 17 -13.12 -11.41 15.41
CA VAL A 17 -13.72 -11.20 16.75
C VAL A 17 -15.13 -11.80 16.86
N SER A 18 -15.90 -11.79 15.76
CA SER A 18 -17.25 -12.38 15.72
C SER A 18 -17.24 -13.92 15.65
N MET A 19 -16.07 -14.53 15.47
CA MET A 19 -15.90 -15.97 15.36
C MET A 19 -15.53 -16.58 16.73
N PHE A 20 -16.01 -17.78 17.02
CA PHE A 20 -15.58 -18.50 18.22
C PHE A 20 -14.12 -18.98 18.09
N GLU A 21 -13.78 -19.51 16.93
CA GLU A 21 -12.44 -19.88 16.47
C GLU A 21 -12.33 -19.54 14.98
N PRO A 22 -11.17 -19.20 14.42
CA PRO A 22 -9.85 -19.15 15.07
C PRO A 22 -9.63 -17.86 15.88
N ARG A 23 -8.84 -17.95 16.95
CA ARG A 23 -8.37 -16.77 17.68
C ARG A 23 -7.20 -16.14 16.95
N VAL A 24 -7.30 -14.87 16.62
CA VAL A 24 -6.24 -14.10 15.95
C VAL A 24 -5.50 -13.23 16.95
N ARG A 25 -4.16 -13.36 17.00
CA ARG A 25 -3.27 -12.44 17.68
C ARG A 25 -2.36 -11.78 16.64
N VAL A 26 -2.24 -10.46 16.71
CA VAL A 26 -1.39 -9.66 15.82
C VAL A 26 -0.11 -9.28 16.54
N LEU A 27 1.05 -9.45 15.90
CA LEU A 27 2.37 -9.03 16.40
C LEU A 27 2.85 -7.86 15.54
N GLU A 28 3.21 -6.74 16.16
CA GLU A 28 3.70 -5.53 15.49
C GLU A 28 5.04 -5.10 16.08
N SER A 29 6.04 -4.89 15.24
CA SER A 29 7.37 -4.45 15.65
C SER A 29 7.41 -3.02 16.19
N ARG A 30 6.53 -2.15 15.69
CA ARG A 30 6.43 -0.76 16.13
C ARG A 30 5.61 -0.65 17.42
N SER A 31 5.73 0.51 18.08
CA SER A 31 4.95 0.84 19.28
C SER A 31 3.49 1.24 19.01
N SER A 32 3.09 1.37 17.74
CA SER A 32 1.72 1.73 17.34
C SER A 32 1.40 1.21 15.94
N ALA A 33 0.12 1.19 15.57
CA ALA A 33 -0.38 0.79 14.25
C ALA A 33 -0.45 1.97 13.24
N ALA A 34 0.33 3.01 13.43
CA ALA A 34 0.33 4.18 12.55
C ALA A 34 0.61 3.79 11.10
N TRP A 35 -0.28 4.25 10.19
CA TRP A 35 -0.22 3.90 8.78
C TRP A 35 0.60 4.94 8.01
N HIS A 36 1.74 4.52 7.41
CA HIS A 36 2.69 5.40 6.70
C HIS A 36 3.07 6.68 7.47
N PRO A 37 3.51 6.59 8.75
CA PRO A 37 3.66 7.74 9.64
C PRO A 37 4.60 8.82 9.07
N GLY A 38 5.63 8.44 8.33
CA GLY A 38 6.57 9.39 7.72
C GLY A 38 6.06 10.08 6.46
N LEU A 39 4.83 9.77 5.98
CA LEU A 39 4.20 10.35 4.79
C LEU A 39 2.71 10.68 5.01
N LEU A 40 2.29 10.87 6.26
CA LEU A 40 0.94 11.35 6.61
C LEU A 40 0.87 12.88 6.45
N LEU A 41 1.04 13.34 5.23
CA LEU A 41 0.95 14.77 4.93
C LEU A 41 -0.48 15.28 5.19
N PRO A 42 -0.66 16.51 5.70
CA PRO A 42 -1.96 17.01 6.19
C PRO A 42 -3.10 16.98 5.15
N ARG A 43 -2.77 17.06 3.86
CA ARG A 43 -3.77 17.08 2.77
C ARG A 43 -3.86 15.76 2.01
N SER A 44 -3.06 14.75 2.36
CA SER A 44 -3.09 13.46 1.68
C SER A 44 -4.42 12.74 1.85
N ARG A 45 -5.02 12.31 0.72
CA ARG A 45 -6.33 11.66 0.67
C ARG A 45 -6.21 10.19 0.31
N LEU A 46 -7.23 9.43 0.68
CA LEU A 46 -7.44 8.09 0.15
C LEU A 46 -7.85 8.15 -1.32
N GLN A 47 -7.36 7.20 -2.11
CA GLN A 47 -7.71 7.03 -3.51
C GLN A 47 -8.92 6.08 -3.66
N GLY A 48 -9.96 6.26 -2.88
CA GLY A 48 -11.16 5.43 -2.92
C GLY A 48 -12.16 5.78 -1.84
N SER A 49 -13.31 5.12 -1.88
CA SER A 49 -14.40 5.33 -0.91
C SER A 49 -13.96 4.93 0.50
N PHE A 50 -14.30 5.74 1.48
CA PHE A 50 -14.07 5.45 2.90
C PHE A 50 -14.93 4.27 3.42
N LEU A 51 -15.96 3.85 2.68
CA LEU A 51 -16.76 2.66 3.00
C LEU A 51 -16.03 1.35 2.64
N ARG A 52 -14.97 1.42 1.84
CA ARG A 52 -14.07 0.27 1.58
C ARG A 52 -13.01 0.20 2.69
N ASP A 53 -13.48 0.12 3.92
CA ASP A 53 -12.68 0.03 5.12
C ASP A 53 -12.26 -1.42 5.48
N LEU A 54 -11.86 -1.66 6.73
CA LEU A 54 -11.35 -2.97 7.18
C LEU A 54 -12.40 -4.07 7.20
N VAL A 55 -13.71 -3.76 7.28
CA VAL A 55 -14.76 -4.75 7.55
C VAL A 55 -16.04 -4.56 6.74
N THR A 56 -16.44 -3.31 6.46
CA THR A 56 -17.77 -2.96 5.95
C THR A 56 -18.18 -3.72 4.67
N PRO A 57 -17.31 -3.94 3.65
CA PRO A 57 -17.71 -4.70 2.47
C PRO A 57 -18.08 -6.17 2.72
N VAL A 58 -17.68 -6.74 3.86
CA VAL A 58 -17.97 -8.14 4.24
C VAL A 58 -18.99 -8.21 5.37
N ASP A 59 -18.81 -7.39 6.39
CA ASP A 59 -19.74 -7.28 7.52
C ASP A 59 -20.11 -5.80 7.77
N PRO A 60 -21.16 -5.31 7.11
CA PRO A 60 -21.59 -3.91 7.26
C PRO A 60 -22.16 -3.57 8.64
N ARG A 61 -22.41 -4.57 9.48
CA ARG A 61 -22.89 -4.38 10.87
C ARG A 61 -21.76 -4.38 11.89
N SER A 62 -20.53 -4.60 11.46
CA SER A 62 -19.36 -4.68 12.33
C SER A 62 -19.14 -3.39 13.12
N GLU A 63 -18.90 -3.55 14.42
CA GLU A 63 -18.53 -2.43 15.30
C GLU A 63 -17.13 -1.85 14.98
N TYR A 64 -16.33 -2.56 14.18
CA TYR A 64 -15.00 -2.15 13.73
C TYR A 64 -15.01 -1.34 12.43
N SER A 65 -16.19 -0.86 11.95
CA SER A 65 -16.29 -0.04 10.75
C SER A 65 -15.73 1.37 10.96
N PHE A 66 -15.26 1.99 9.87
CA PHE A 66 -14.81 3.38 9.89
C PHE A 66 -15.93 4.36 10.32
N ILE A 67 -17.17 4.08 9.93
CA ILE A 67 -18.34 4.85 10.34
C ILE A 67 -18.54 4.78 11.86
N ASN A 68 -18.41 3.60 12.46
CA ASN A 68 -18.52 3.44 13.91
C ASN A 68 -17.37 4.14 14.64
N TYR A 69 -16.13 4.05 14.11
CA TYR A 69 -15.00 4.83 14.63
C TYR A 69 -15.32 6.33 14.68
N LEU A 70 -15.82 6.91 13.59
CA LEU A 70 -16.23 8.33 13.56
C LEU A 70 -17.34 8.64 14.53
N HIS A 71 -18.31 7.73 14.72
CA HIS A 71 -19.39 7.87 15.70
C HIS A 71 -18.85 7.90 17.13
N VAL A 72 -17.98 6.93 17.48
CA VAL A 72 -17.34 6.85 18.80
C VAL A 72 -16.53 8.11 19.10
N MET A 73 -15.77 8.58 18.11
CA MET A 73 -14.98 9.82 18.21
C MET A 73 -15.82 11.11 18.16
N LYS A 74 -17.16 11.01 18.04
CA LYS A 74 -18.08 12.16 17.95
C LYS A 74 -17.81 13.07 16.74
N ARG A 75 -17.30 12.50 15.64
CA ARG A 75 -16.89 13.24 14.42
C ARG A 75 -17.75 12.93 13.20
N LEU A 76 -18.67 11.96 13.26
CA LEU A 76 -19.40 11.43 12.11
C LEU A 76 -20.10 12.53 11.28
N ASN A 77 -20.94 13.37 11.89
CA ASN A 77 -21.67 14.39 11.15
C ASN A 77 -20.76 15.45 10.53
N GLY A 78 -19.71 15.88 11.25
CA GLY A 78 -18.72 16.80 10.72
C GLY A 78 -17.95 16.22 9.55
N PHE A 79 -17.57 14.94 9.66
CA PHE A 79 -16.90 14.22 8.59
C PHE A 79 -17.75 14.12 7.31
N LEU A 80 -19.03 13.71 7.44
CA LEU A 80 -19.94 13.59 6.29
C LEU A 80 -20.21 14.94 5.61
N THR A 81 -20.14 16.04 6.35
CA THR A 81 -20.25 17.38 5.79
C THR A 81 -18.97 17.81 5.05
N ALA A 82 -17.81 17.51 5.62
CA ALA A 82 -16.50 17.90 5.07
C ALA A 82 -16.01 17.02 3.92
N HIS A 83 -16.35 15.72 3.95
CA HIS A 83 -15.81 14.70 3.05
C HIS A 83 -16.92 13.87 2.41
N ARG A 84 -17.32 14.23 1.18
CA ARG A 84 -18.39 13.49 0.47
C ARG A 84 -17.89 12.19 -0.17
N ASP A 85 -16.69 12.19 -0.76
CA ASP A 85 -16.22 11.12 -1.63
C ASP A 85 -14.98 10.38 -1.12
N SER A 86 -14.08 11.07 -0.42
CA SER A 86 -12.84 10.49 0.10
C SER A 86 -12.48 11.06 1.46
N SER A 87 -11.75 10.31 2.28
CA SER A 87 -11.24 10.77 3.58
C SER A 87 -9.77 11.20 3.50
N LEU A 88 -9.31 11.93 4.50
CA LEU A 88 -7.90 12.17 4.70
C LEU A 88 -7.20 10.88 5.18
N ARG A 89 -5.95 10.67 4.77
CA ARG A 89 -5.17 9.51 5.25
C ARG A 89 -4.96 9.54 6.75
N VAL A 90 -4.87 10.71 7.36
CA VAL A 90 -4.72 10.86 8.81
C VAL A 90 -5.94 10.31 9.56
N ASP A 91 -7.15 10.47 9.03
CA ASP A 91 -8.36 9.89 9.63
C ASP A 91 -8.33 8.37 9.61
N PHE A 92 -7.88 7.80 8.47
CA PHE A 92 -7.74 6.35 8.35
C PHE A 92 -6.58 5.79 9.20
N SER A 93 -5.49 6.51 9.36
CA SER A 93 -4.42 6.11 10.28
C SER A 93 -4.94 6.06 11.72
N GLY A 94 -5.70 7.05 12.15
CA GLY A 94 -6.33 7.04 13.47
C GLY A 94 -7.36 5.92 13.65
N TYR A 95 -8.10 5.60 12.59
CA TYR A 95 -9.01 4.45 12.57
C TYR A 95 -8.27 3.12 12.73
N PHE A 96 -7.17 2.91 12.00
CA PHE A 96 -6.38 1.68 12.13
C PHE A 96 -5.78 1.53 13.53
N GLU A 97 -5.29 2.61 14.10
CA GLU A 97 -4.78 2.60 15.47
C GLU A 97 -5.90 2.29 16.48
N TRP A 98 -7.09 2.87 16.30
CA TRP A 98 -8.26 2.57 17.12
C TRP A 98 -8.67 1.09 17.03
N VAL A 99 -8.73 0.50 15.83
CA VAL A 99 -9.01 -0.93 15.65
C VAL A 99 -7.93 -1.78 16.31
N ALA A 100 -6.65 -1.43 16.13
CA ALA A 100 -5.53 -2.17 16.72
C ALA A 100 -5.56 -2.22 18.24
N GLN A 101 -6.15 -1.21 18.89
CA GLN A 101 -6.36 -1.17 20.35
C GLN A 101 -7.57 -2.00 20.80
N GLN A 102 -8.51 -2.32 19.91
CA GLN A 102 -9.71 -3.11 20.24
C GLN A 102 -9.51 -4.61 19.99
N VAL A 103 -8.61 -4.98 19.04
CA VAL A 103 -8.29 -6.37 18.73
C VAL A 103 -7.03 -6.82 19.48
N HIS A 104 -6.77 -8.12 19.52
CA HIS A 104 -5.62 -8.68 20.26
C HIS A 104 -4.30 -8.37 19.51
N THR A 105 -3.76 -7.18 19.68
CA THR A 105 -2.49 -6.71 19.10
C THR A 105 -1.41 -6.60 20.18
N SER A 106 -0.22 -7.13 19.90
CA SER A 106 0.99 -6.95 20.73
C SER A 106 1.94 -6.03 19.97
N PHE A 107 2.18 -4.85 20.51
CA PHE A 107 3.12 -3.85 19.98
C PHE A 107 4.53 -4.08 20.52
N SER A 108 5.53 -3.51 19.84
CA SER A 108 6.97 -3.68 20.15
C SER A 108 7.38 -5.16 20.18
N GLU A 109 6.71 -5.97 19.37
CA GLU A 109 6.89 -7.43 19.32
C GLU A 109 7.34 -7.81 17.91
N GLU A 110 8.61 -7.56 17.61
CA GLU A 110 9.22 -7.91 16.33
C GLU A 110 9.35 -9.41 16.17
N VAL A 111 8.81 -9.98 15.12
CA VAL A 111 9.02 -11.39 14.76
C VAL A 111 10.37 -11.52 14.08
N VAL A 112 11.25 -12.32 14.67
CA VAL A 112 12.63 -12.52 14.24
C VAL A 112 12.77 -13.74 13.35
N ASP A 113 12.12 -14.86 13.75
CA ASP A 113 12.13 -16.11 12.99
C ASP A 113 10.82 -16.88 13.13
N ILE A 114 10.50 -17.69 12.14
CA ILE A 114 9.40 -18.64 12.17
C ILE A 114 9.90 -20.01 11.69
N ALA A 115 9.84 -21.01 12.58
CA ALA A 115 10.14 -22.39 12.29
C ALA A 115 8.88 -23.28 12.35
N PHE A 116 8.99 -24.53 11.98
CA PHE A 116 7.91 -25.52 12.10
C PHE A 116 8.43 -26.81 12.75
N ASP A 117 7.80 -27.25 13.83
CA ASP A 117 8.25 -28.41 14.63
C ASP A 117 7.57 -29.75 14.23
N GLY A 118 6.73 -29.75 13.20
CA GLY A 118 5.96 -30.91 12.76
C GLY A 118 4.48 -30.87 13.14
N ASP A 119 4.08 -30.04 14.10
CA ASP A 119 2.70 -29.84 14.55
C ASP A 119 2.25 -28.37 14.47
N SER A 120 3.15 -27.45 14.81
CA SER A 120 2.84 -26.02 14.93
C SER A 120 3.97 -25.17 14.38
N PHE A 121 3.63 -23.96 13.94
CA PHE A 121 4.63 -22.91 13.72
C PHE A 121 5.14 -22.39 15.06
N ILE A 122 6.45 -22.30 15.20
CA ILE A 122 7.16 -21.71 16.33
C ILE A 122 7.59 -20.31 15.90
N ILE A 123 7.10 -19.30 16.59
CA ILE A 123 7.36 -17.90 16.28
C ILE A 123 8.28 -17.35 17.35
N GLU A 124 9.51 -17.00 16.97
CA GLU A 124 10.44 -16.27 17.81
C GLU A 124 10.21 -14.77 17.58
N SER A 125 9.91 -14.07 18.65
CA SER A 125 9.76 -12.62 18.66
C SER A 125 10.73 -11.97 19.65
N ALA A 126 10.76 -10.65 19.66
CA ALA A 126 11.72 -9.89 20.48
C ALA A 126 11.69 -10.28 21.97
N HIS A 127 10.54 -10.68 22.51
CA HIS A 127 10.36 -10.90 23.94
C HIS A 127 9.86 -12.30 24.32
N GLN A 128 9.39 -13.10 23.36
CA GLN A 128 8.76 -14.39 23.66
C GLN A 128 8.81 -15.36 22.47
N THR A 129 8.66 -16.65 22.79
CA THR A 129 8.43 -17.69 21.80
C THR A 129 6.95 -18.09 21.85
N LEU A 130 6.28 -18.11 20.71
CA LEU A 130 4.86 -18.37 20.58
C LEU A 130 4.62 -19.56 19.64
N ARG A 131 3.44 -20.16 19.75
CA ARG A 131 3.00 -21.25 18.88
C ARG A 131 1.71 -20.89 18.15
N ALA A 132 1.59 -21.30 16.90
CA ALA A 132 0.39 -21.10 16.11
C ALA A 132 0.18 -22.25 15.11
N LYS A 133 -1.09 -22.58 14.84
CA LYS A 133 -1.44 -23.50 13.75
C LYS A 133 -1.32 -22.84 12.38
N ASN A 134 -1.61 -21.54 12.31
CA ASN A 134 -1.59 -20.78 11.07
C ASN A 134 -0.83 -19.46 11.24
N ILE A 135 -0.14 -19.06 10.19
CA ILE A 135 0.55 -17.77 10.08
C ILE A 135 -0.07 -16.94 8.96
N VAL A 136 -0.36 -15.67 9.25
CA VAL A 136 -0.78 -14.70 8.23
C VAL A 136 0.25 -13.57 8.16
N SER A 137 1.04 -13.58 7.10
CA SER A 137 2.08 -12.57 6.86
C SER A 137 1.47 -11.32 6.23
N GLY A 138 1.47 -10.21 6.97
CA GLY A 138 1.00 -8.89 6.57
C GLY A 138 2.07 -7.80 6.77
N SER A 139 3.36 -8.15 6.70
CA SER A 139 4.49 -7.24 6.90
C SER A 139 4.61 -6.12 5.86
N GLY A 140 3.78 -6.17 4.80
CA GLY A 140 3.73 -5.13 3.78
C GLY A 140 4.83 -5.22 2.72
N ALA A 141 5.11 -4.10 2.08
CA ALA A 141 6.16 -3.96 1.08
C ALA A 141 7.32 -3.15 1.65
N ILE A 142 8.52 -3.44 1.18
CA ILE A 142 9.71 -2.65 1.52
C ILE A 142 9.86 -1.47 0.56
N ARG A 143 10.47 -0.38 1.01
CA ARG A 143 10.81 0.75 0.15
C ARG A 143 11.67 0.29 -1.03
N PHE A 144 11.39 0.86 -2.20
CA PHE A 144 12.20 0.63 -3.39
C PHE A 144 13.17 1.80 -3.58
N VAL A 145 14.44 1.46 -3.75
CA VAL A 145 15.48 2.43 -4.12
C VAL A 145 16.28 1.80 -5.27
N PRO A 146 16.52 2.51 -6.38
CA PRO A 146 17.28 1.97 -7.50
C PRO A 146 18.68 1.49 -7.12
N ASN A 147 19.32 2.16 -6.16
CA ASN A 147 20.60 1.77 -5.59
C ASN A 147 20.59 2.02 -4.07
N ASP A 148 20.65 0.97 -3.27
CA ASP A 148 20.58 1.05 -1.80
C ASP A 148 21.68 1.94 -1.18
N LYS A 149 22.80 2.13 -1.88
CA LYS A 149 23.87 3.05 -1.45
C LYS A 149 23.42 4.51 -1.39
N TRP A 150 22.39 4.89 -2.14
CA TRP A 150 21.86 6.26 -2.08
C TRP A 150 21.35 6.63 -0.68
N LEU A 151 20.78 5.66 0.04
CA LEU A 151 20.30 5.89 1.41
C LEU A 151 21.44 6.02 2.44
N THR A 152 22.69 5.75 2.09
CA THR A 152 23.84 6.00 2.95
C THR A 152 24.34 7.47 2.85
N ILE A 153 23.85 8.23 1.86
CA ILE A 153 24.17 9.64 1.68
C ILE A 153 23.34 10.46 2.68
N LYS A 154 23.99 11.29 3.48
CA LYS A 154 23.40 12.00 4.63
C LYS A 154 22.12 12.78 4.33
N ASN A 155 22.04 13.40 3.15
CA ASN A 155 20.92 14.27 2.76
C ASN A 155 20.02 13.62 1.72
N VAL A 156 19.99 12.28 1.68
CA VAL A 156 19.13 11.47 0.81
C VAL A 156 18.27 10.57 1.67
N TRP A 157 16.96 10.63 1.49
CA TRP A 157 16.02 9.76 2.22
C TRP A 157 14.83 9.33 1.35
N HIS A 158 14.22 8.22 1.72
CA HIS A 158 12.99 7.79 1.08
C HIS A 158 11.79 8.61 1.58
N ALA A 159 10.84 8.89 0.69
CA ALA A 159 9.63 9.67 0.99
C ALA A 159 8.86 9.17 2.23
N SER A 160 8.89 7.85 2.49
CA SER A 160 8.24 7.26 3.66
C SER A 160 8.83 7.71 5.02
N GLU A 161 9.93 8.43 5.02
CA GLU A 161 10.61 8.93 6.22
C GLU A 161 10.54 10.46 6.32
N HIS A 162 9.89 11.13 5.36
CA HIS A 162 9.95 12.59 5.24
C HIS A 162 9.55 13.33 6.53
N LEU A 163 8.44 12.96 7.15
CA LEU A 163 7.97 13.63 8.39
C LEU A 163 8.78 13.27 9.64
N SER A 164 9.61 12.22 9.59
CA SER A 164 10.51 11.83 10.69
C SER A 164 11.94 12.37 10.54
N MET A 165 12.26 12.93 9.37
CA MET A 165 13.58 13.51 9.13
C MET A 165 13.65 14.95 9.66
N PRO A 166 14.82 15.38 10.14
CA PRO A 166 15.05 16.79 10.44
C PRO A 166 14.74 17.65 9.20
N ARG A 167 14.17 18.84 9.41
CA ARG A 167 13.80 19.76 8.31
C ARG A 167 15.02 20.22 7.53
N GLN A 168 15.41 19.46 6.51
CA GLN A 168 16.56 19.76 5.65
C GLN A 168 16.14 20.36 4.31
N THR A 169 14.86 20.70 4.15
CA THR A 169 14.31 21.24 2.90
C THR A 169 14.24 22.76 2.87
N SER A 170 14.00 23.40 4.01
CA SER A 170 13.81 24.86 4.12
C SER A 170 15.01 25.66 3.62
N GLY A 171 14.77 26.52 2.64
CA GLY A 171 15.80 27.40 2.05
C GLY A 171 16.86 26.69 1.20
N ASN A 172 16.78 25.39 1.02
CA ASN A 172 17.72 24.54 0.30
C ASN A 172 17.28 24.26 -1.14
N ARG A 173 18.19 23.71 -1.96
CA ARG A 173 17.88 23.09 -3.25
C ARG A 173 17.50 21.66 -3.02
N VAL A 174 16.27 21.29 -3.36
CA VAL A 174 15.72 19.96 -3.10
C VAL A 174 15.31 19.29 -4.40
N ALA A 175 15.69 18.03 -4.58
CA ALA A 175 15.17 17.19 -5.64
C ALA A 175 14.17 16.15 -5.11
N ILE A 176 13.04 15.99 -5.79
CA ILE A 176 12.12 14.84 -5.62
C ILE A 176 12.36 13.89 -6.79
N VAL A 177 12.57 12.60 -6.51
CA VAL A 177 12.78 11.56 -7.52
C VAL A 177 11.63 10.57 -7.49
N GLY A 178 10.90 10.45 -8.60
CA GLY A 178 9.78 9.51 -8.75
C GLY A 178 8.56 10.15 -9.42
N GLY A 179 7.69 9.36 -10.04
CA GLY A 179 6.59 9.86 -10.88
C GLY A 179 5.19 9.47 -10.38
N GLY A 180 5.01 9.23 -9.07
CA GLY A 180 3.74 8.78 -8.48
C GLY A 180 3.07 9.79 -7.56
N GLN A 181 1.95 9.37 -6.96
CA GLN A 181 1.14 10.16 -6.02
C GLN A 181 1.97 10.80 -4.90
N SER A 182 2.88 10.02 -4.28
CA SER A 182 3.70 10.52 -3.17
C SER A 182 4.61 11.68 -3.57
N ALA A 183 5.15 11.67 -4.78
CA ALA A 183 5.96 12.76 -5.29
C ALA A 183 5.14 14.05 -5.49
N ALA A 184 3.92 13.91 -6.04
CA ALA A 184 3.01 15.03 -6.24
C ALA A 184 2.56 15.66 -4.91
N GLU A 185 2.17 14.83 -3.94
CA GLU A 185 1.77 15.28 -2.61
C GLU A 185 2.93 15.96 -1.86
N LEU A 186 4.16 15.42 -1.97
CA LEU A 186 5.35 16.04 -1.39
C LEU A 186 5.67 17.37 -2.06
N PHE A 187 5.57 17.47 -3.38
CA PHE A 187 5.79 18.74 -4.08
C PHE A 187 4.84 19.82 -3.56
N LEU A 188 3.53 19.53 -3.52
CA LEU A 188 2.53 20.45 -2.99
C LEU A 188 2.79 20.80 -1.52
N HIS A 189 3.14 19.82 -0.70
CA HIS A 189 3.44 20.02 0.70
C HIS A 189 4.61 20.98 0.90
N LEU A 190 5.73 20.75 0.20
CA LEU A 190 6.92 21.58 0.31
C LEU A 190 6.70 23.00 -0.19
N VAL A 191 5.88 23.18 -1.23
CA VAL A 191 5.53 24.51 -1.73
C VAL A 191 4.65 25.28 -0.74
N ASP A 192 3.67 24.59 -0.13
CA ASP A 192 2.64 25.25 0.68
C ASP A 192 2.98 25.34 2.18
N THR A 193 4.07 24.69 2.63
CA THR A 193 4.52 24.70 4.02
C THR A 193 5.72 25.67 4.17
N PRO A 194 5.54 26.91 4.66
CA PRO A 194 6.60 27.91 4.71
C PRO A 194 7.86 27.44 5.46
N GLU A 195 7.67 26.65 6.53
CA GLU A 195 8.75 26.14 7.38
C GLU A 195 9.61 25.06 6.71
N GLU A 196 9.11 24.46 5.64
CA GLU A 196 9.78 23.40 4.88
C GLU A 196 10.10 23.80 3.45
N ARG A 197 9.65 25.00 3.03
CA ARG A 197 9.76 25.48 1.64
C ARG A 197 11.23 25.61 1.21
N PRO A 198 11.63 24.88 0.15
CA PRO A 198 12.95 25.04 -0.44
C PRO A 198 13.05 26.36 -1.22
N ARG A 199 14.26 26.86 -1.42
CA ARG A 199 14.50 27.98 -2.35
C ARG A 199 14.45 27.51 -3.81
N GLU A 200 14.73 26.22 -4.05
CA GLU A 200 14.66 25.57 -5.36
C GLU A 200 14.14 24.14 -5.20
N LEU A 201 13.13 23.79 -5.97
CA LEU A 201 12.51 22.46 -5.96
C LEU A 201 12.49 21.88 -7.38
N ILE A 202 13.24 20.81 -7.61
CA ILE A 202 13.22 20.08 -8.87
C ILE A 202 12.54 18.73 -8.65
N TRP A 203 11.60 18.39 -9.52
CA TRP A 203 10.97 17.08 -9.52
C TRP A 203 11.36 16.29 -10.76
N LEU A 204 12.06 15.17 -10.56
CA LEU A 204 12.56 14.26 -11.60
C LEU A 204 11.64 13.05 -11.73
N THR A 205 11.16 12.80 -12.94
CA THR A 205 10.42 11.57 -13.26
C THR A 205 10.84 11.00 -14.60
N GLY A 206 11.23 9.71 -14.63
CA GLY A 206 11.53 8.98 -15.87
C GLY A 206 10.30 8.75 -16.76
N ARG A 207 9.08 9.10 -16.29
CA ARG A 207 7.87 9.06 -17.11
C ARG A 207 7.85 10.24 -18.07
N GLY A 208 7.35 10.03 -19.29
CA GLY A 208 7.21 11.11 -20.27
C GLY A 208 6.20 12.21 -19.89
N GLY A 209 5.56 12.09 -18.71
CA GLY A 209 4.64 13.08 -18.16
C GLY A 209 4.04 12.60 -16.83
N LEU A 210 3.34 13.51 -16.15
CA LEU A 210 2.57 13.18 -14.95
C LEU A 210 1.24 12.58 -15.40
N LEU A 211 1.08 11.26 -15.26
CA LEU A 211 -0.07 10.52 -15.76
C LEU A 211 -1.16 10.40 -14.69
N PRO A 212 -2.45 10.55 -15.08
CA PRO A 212 -3.55 10.35 -14.15
C PRO A 212 -3.70 8.87 -13.78
N LEU A 213 -4.09 8.63 -12.53
CA LEU A 213 -4.68 7.36 -12.13
C LEU A 213 -6.05 7.21 -12.80
N ASP A 214 -6.30 6.09 -13.45
CA ASP A 214 -7.62 5.83 -14.02
C ASP A 214 -8.57 5.33 -12.91
N GLN A 215 -9.48 6.20 -12.50
CA GLN A 215 -10.51 5.98 -11.49
C GLN A 215 -11.90 5.99 -12.10
N SER A 216 -12.02 5.62 -13.38
CA SER A 216 -13.33 5.47 -14.02
C SER A 216 -14.09 4.29 -13.39
N ALA A 217 -15.44 4.37 -13.37
CA ALA A 217 -16.28 3.33 -12.78
C ALA A 217 -16.03 1.94 -13.39
N PHE A 218 -15.73 1.87 -14.69
CA PHE A 218 -15.40 0.59 -15.35
C PHE A 218 -14.00 0.09 -15.04
N THR A 219 -13.04 0.96 -14.71
CA THR A 219 -11.74 0.55 -14.21
C THR A 219 -11.83 0.07 -12.76
N ASP A 220 -12.72 0.66 -11.95
CA ASP A 220 -13.00 0.22 -10.58
C ASP A 220 -13.54 -1.22 -10.51
N GLU A 221 -14.08 -1.76 -11.59
CA GLU A 221 -14.44 -3.19 -11.70
C GLU A 221 -13.24 -4.14 -11.53
N PHE A 222 -12.00 -3.69 -11.79
CA PHE A 222 -10.80 -4.49 -11.51
C PHE A 222 -10.54 -4.68 -10.00
N PHE A 223 -11.19 -3.89 -9.18
CA PHE A 223 -11.11 -3.93 -7.72
C PHE A 223 -12.35 -4.56 -7.07
N GLN A 224 -13.12 -5.34 -7.84
CA GLN A 224 -14.25 -6.11 -7.36
C GLN A 224 -13.84 -7.55 -7.00
N PRO A 225 -14.49 -8.20 -6.02
CA PRO A 225 -14.29 -9.62 -5.72
C PRO A 225 -14.44 -10.53 -6.94
N SER A 226 -15.45 -10.28 -7.79
CA SER A 226 -15.71 -11.03 -9.02
C SER A 226 -14.52 -11.00 -9.98
N TYR A 227 -13.87 -9.84 -10.14
CA TYR A 227 -12.66 -9.75 -10.95
C TYR A 227 -11.49 -10.51 -10.34
N GLY A 228 -11.29 -10.42 -9.03
CA GLY A 228 -10.24 -11.16 -8.33
C GLY A 228 -10.38 -12.68 -8.51
N MET A 229 -11.61 -13.21 -8.45
CA MET A 229 -11.88 -14.63 -8.71
C MET A 229 -11.62 -15.01 -10.16
N TYR A 230 -12.12 -14.23 -11.13
CA TYR A 230 -11.83 -14.43 -12.56
C TYR A 230 -10.32 -14.44 -12.83
N PHE A 231 -9.59 -13.42 -12.36
CA PHE A 231 -8.16 -13.31 -12.58
C PHE A 231 -7.38 -14.48 -11.97
N SER A 232 -7.78 -14.95 -10.79
CA SER A 232 -7.11 -16.06 -10.11
C SER A 232 -7.19 -17.37 -10.89
N ALA A 233 -8.27 -17.59 -11.62
CA ALA A 233 -8.49 -18.77 -12.46
C ALA A 233 -7.76 -18.73 -13.82
N LEU A 234 -7.16 -17.60 -14.20
CA LEU A 234 -6.43 -17.49 -15.45
C LEU A 234 -5.12 -18.29 -15.43
N PRO A 235 -4.66 -18.79 -16.59
CA PRO A 235 -3.34 -19.41 -16.74
C PRO A 235 -2.23 -18.47 -16.26
N ALA A 236 -1.24 -19.00 -15.53
CA ALA A 236 -0.17 -18.22 -14.92
C ALA A 236 0.61 -17.37 -15.93
N GLU A 237 0.87 -17.93 -17.10
CA GLU A 237 1.62 -17.29 -18.20
C GLU A 237 0.90 -16.07 -18.81
N ARG A 238 -0.41 -15.95 -18.64
CA ARG A 238 -1.21 -14.82 -19.16
C ARG A 238 -1.28 -13.65 -18.20
N LYS A 239 -1.07 -13.89 -16.91
CA LYS A 239 -1.28 -12.91 -15.84
C LYS A 239 -0.36 -11.68 -15.94
N PRO A 240 0.95 -11.82 -16.24
CA PRO A 240 1.85 -10.66 -16.35
C PRO A 240 1.41 -9.65 -17.41
N GLU A 241 1.02 -10.12 -18.60
CA GLU A 241 0.54 -9.27 -19.70
C GLU A 241 -0.74 -8.52 -19.31
N ILE A 242 -1.66 -9.18 -18.60
CA ILE A 242 -2.92 -8.59 -18.16
C ILE A 242 -2.66 -7.50 -17.13
N VAL A 243 -1.79 -7.75 -16.13
CA VAL A 243 -1.40 -6.75 -15.13
C VAL A 243 -0.71 -5.56 -15.78
N ALA A 244 0.17 -5.79 -16.75
CA ALA A 244 0.84 -4.71 -17.48
C ALA A 244 -0.15 -3.80 -18.23
N ARG A 245 -1.18 -4.38 -18.86
CA ARG A 245 -2.25 -3.60 -19.54
C ARG A 245 -3.12 -2.78 -18.57
N GLN A 246 -3.20 -3.18 -17.31
CA GLN A 246 -3.96 -2.50 -16.28
C GLN A 246 -3.12 -1.54 -15.42
N HIS A 247 -1.90 -1.23 -15.85
CA HIS A 247 -0.95 -0.42 -15.08
C HIS A 247 -1.54 0.95 -14.67
N THR A 248 -2.33 1.60 -15.54
CA THR A 248 -2.95 2.91 -15.25
C THR A 248 -3.99 2.86 -14.13
N ALA A 249 -4.55 1.69 -13.83
CA ALA A 249 -5.48 1.51 -12.72
C ALA A 249 -4.79 1.54 -11.33
N ILE A 250 -3.48 1.34 -11.27
CA ILE A 250 -2.72 1.23 -10.01
C ILE A 250 -1.52 2.18 -9.94
N SER A 251 -1.18 2.85 -11.02
CA SER A 251 0.03 3.66 -11.11
C SER A 251 -0.26 4.98 -11.83
N GLY A 252 -0.43 6.02 -11.05
CA GLY A 252 -0.72 7.37 -11.51
C GLY A 252 -0.89 8.31 -10.33
N ILE A 253 -1.28 9.54 -10.65
CA ILE A 253 -1.62 10.58 -9.68
C ILE A 253 -3.12 10.83 -9.78
N SER A 254 -3.82 10.99 -8.66
CA SER A 254 -5.25 11.29 -8.69
C SER A 254 -5.52 12.59 -9.46
N ARG A 255 -6.65 12.67 -10.15
CA ARG A 255 -7.00 13.82 -10.99
C ARG A 255 -7.06 15.11 -10.20
N GLU A 256 -7.57 15.03 -8.98
CA GLU A 256 -7.69 16.16 -8.06
C GLU A 256 -6.31 16.73 -7.72
N VAL A 257 -5.34 15.84 -7.40
CA VAL A 257 -3.97 16.25 -7.10
C VAL A 257 -3.26 16.80 -8.34
N LEU A 258 -3.48 16.22 -9.52
CA LEU A 258 -2.93 16.77 -10.77
C LEU A 258 -3.46 18.16 -11.06
N GLN A 259 -4.75 18.39 -10.84
CA GLN A 259 -5.37 19.69 -11.07
C GLN A 259 -4.88 20.72 -10.05
N GLU A 260 -4.80 20.37 -8.77
CA GLU A 260 -4.25 21.22 -7.71
C GLU A 260 -2.79 21.56 -8.01
N LEU A 261 -1.97 20.56 -8.39
CA LEU A 261 -0.57 20.73 -8.74
C LEU A 261 -0.39 21.70 -9.90
N TYR A 262 -1.15 21.50 -11.00
CA TYR A 262 -1.05 22.39 -12.16
C TYR A 262 -1.43 23.83 -11.80
N ALA A 263 -2.53 24.02 -11.07
CA ALA A 263 -2.95 25.33 -10.61
C ALA A 263 -1.89 26.00 -9.71
N ARG A 264 -1.24 25.22 -8.84
CA ARG A 264 -0.22 25.73 -7.93
C ARG A 264 1.08 26.12 -8.68
N VAL A 265 1.52 25.28 -9.62
CA VAL A 265 2.68 25.59 -10.48
C VAL A 265 2.43 26.85 -11.29
N TYR A 266 1.23 26.96 -11.88
CA TYR A 266 0.83 28.17 -12.62
C TYR A 266 0.85 29.42 -11.72
N ALA A 267 0.33 29.34 -10.50
CA ALA A 267 0.32 30.47 -9.57
C ALA A 267 1.74 30.88 -9.13
N LEU A 268 2.64 29.93 -8.92
CA LEU A 268 4.04 30.20 -8.62
C LEU A 268 4.70 30.99 -9.75
N ASP A 269 4.52 30.54 -10.99
CA ASP A 269 5.13 31.19 -12.16
C ASP A 269 4.54 32.57 -12.45
N ALA A 270 3.22 32.70 -12.45
CA ALA A 270 2.51 33.90 -12.87
C ALA A 270 2.42 35.00 -11.79
N PHE A 271 2.30 34.62 -10.51
CA PHE A 271 1.98 35.57 -9.44
C PHE A 271 2.97 35.57 -8.28
N GLU A 272 3.79 34.54 -8.11
CA GLU A 272 4.72 34.37 -7.00
C GLU A 272 6.15 34.02 -7.48
N PRO A 273 6.69 34.61 -8.57
CA PRO A 273 7.94 34.15 -9.19
C PRO A 273 9.18 34.30 -8.30
N THR A 274 9.09 35.11 -7.25
CA THR A 274 10.18 35.32 -6.29
C THR A 274 10.08 34.42 -5.06
N LEU A 275 9.01 33.63 -4.94
CA LEU A 275 8.79 32.82 -3.76
C LEU A 275 9.80 31.65 -3.69
N MET A 276 10.03 30.98 -4.81
CA MET A 276 10.99 29.90 -4.98
C MET A 276 11.20 29.58 -6.46
N ASN A 277 12.31 28.96 -6.80
CA ASN A 277 12.49 28.33 -8.11
C ASN A 277 11.87 26.92 -8.09
N GLN A 278 11.18 26.54 -9.17
CA GLN A 278 10.62 25.21 -9.29
C GLN A 278 10.73 24.68 -10.72
N GLY A 279 10.79 23.35 -10.84
CA GLY A 279 10.77 22.69 -12.14
C GLY A 279 10.32 21.24 -12.04
N ILE A 280 9.47 20.82 -12.98
CA ILE A 280 9.04 19.42 -13.13
C ILE A 280 9.69 18.90 -14.42
N LEU A 281 10.65 17.99 -14.29
CA LEU A 281 11.41 17.41 -15.39
C LEU A 281 10.86 16.02 -15.73
N ALA A 282 9.91 15.99 -16.64
CA ALA A 282 9.38 14.74 -17.19
C ALA A 282 10.38 14.12 -18.17
N GLY A 283 10.35 12.79 -18.35
CA GLY A 283 11.33 12.08 -19.17
C GLY A 283 12.76 12.13 -18.60
N SER A 284 12.91 12.46 -17.31
CA SER A 284 14.20 12.67 -16.65
C SER A 284 14.35 11.72 -15.48
N GLU A 285 15.28 10.77 -15.60
CA GLU A 285 15.55 9.74 -14.61
C GLU A 285 16.83 10.04 -13.84
N ALA A 286 16.77 10.05 -12.52
CA ALA A 286 17.96 10.05 -11.69
C ALA A 286 18.64 8.68 -11.78
N VAL A 287 19.83 8.62 -12.38
CA VAL A 287 20.55 7.37 -12.61
C VAL A 287 21.71 7.15 -11.65
N ASP A 288 22.20 8.22 -11.03
CA ASP A 288 23.20 8.14 -9.96
C ASP A 288 23.12 9.31 -8.99
N LEU A 289 23.47 9.05 -7.73
CA LEU A 289 23.61 10.04 -6.66
C LEU A 289 24.98 9.86 -6.00
N THR A 290 25.76 10.93 -5.94
CA THR A 290 27.07 10.90 -5.27
C THR A 290 27.21 12.06 -4.28
N PRO A 291 27.78 11.81 -3.06
CA PRO A 291 28.03 12.88 -2.11
C PRO A 291 29.16 13.78 -2.60
N ALA A 292 28.95 15.09 -2.54
CA ALA A 292 29.99 16.07 -2.82
C ALA A 292 30.74 16.49 -1.52
N PRO A 293 31.99 17.00 -1.63
CA PRO A 293 32.79 17.37 -0.44
C PRO A 293 32.19 18.48 0.42
N ASP A 294 31.33 19.32 -0.16
CA ASP A 294 30.65 20.42 0.53
C ASP A 294 29.37 19.98 1.25
N GLY A 295 29.08 18.66 1.24
CA GLY A 295 27.89 18.08 1.88
C GLY A 295 26.64 18.10 1.00
N THR A 296 26.73 18.58 -0.23
CA THR A 296 25.67 18.50 -1.24
C THR A 296 25.67 17.13 -1.94
N VAL A 297 24.69 16.92 -2.81
CA VAL A 297 24.53 15.68 -3.60
C VAL A 297 24.57 16.01 -5.08
N ASP A 298 25.52 15.42 -5.80
CA ASP A 298 25.53 15.46 -7.26
C ASP A 298 24.52 14.43 -7.79
N VAL A 299 23.51 14.91 -8.52
CA VAL A 299 22.44 14.10 -9.11
C VAL A 299 22.71 13.95 -10.60
N VAL A 300 23.01 12.75 -11.05
CA VAL A 300 23.16 12.45 -12.49
C VAL A 300 21.79 12.12 -13.07
N ILE A 301 21.42 12.85 -14.10
CA ILE A 301 20.10 12.77 -14.74
C ILE A 301 20.29 12.25 -16.16
N ARG A 302 19.50 11.24 -16.52
CA ARG A 302 19.38 10.76 -17.90
C ARG A 302 18.05 11.23 -18.49
N GLU A 303 18.11 11.94 -19.61
CA GLU A 303 16.93 12.15 -20.43
C GLU A 303 16.56 10.84 -21.13
N VAL A 304 15.34 10.35 -20.87
CA VAL A 304 14.92 9.00 -21.28
C VAL A 304 14.83 8.87 -22.80
N ASP A 305 14.32 9.92 -23.48
CA ASP A 305 14.03 9.88 -24.91
C ASP A 305 15.29 9.93 -25.79
N CYS A 306 16.32 10.66 -25.39
CA CYS A 306 17.57 10.78 -26.17
C CYS A 306 18.80 10.12 -25.50
N GLY A 307 18.67 9.69 -24.23
CA GLY A 307 19.77 9.09 -23.48
C GLY A 307 20.86 10.06 -23.02
N GLN A 308 20.66 11.38 -23.22
CA GLN A 308 21.64 12.40 -22.84
C GLN A 308 21.79 12.45 -21.32
N LEU A 309 23.03 12.52 -20.85
CA LEU A 309 23.36 12.68 -19.44
C LEU A 309 23.64 14.15 -19.12
N SER A 310 23.11 14.58 -17.98
CA SER A 310 23.41 15.85 -17.34
C SER A 310 23.58 15.65 -15.83
N SER A 311 24.05 16.66 -15.14
CA SER A 311 24.14 16.61 -13.68
C SER A 311 23.71 17.93 -13.07
N THR A 312 23.13 17.84 -11.87
CA THR A 312 22.79 19.00 -11.06
C THR A 312 23.18 18.75 -9.62
N ARG A 313 23.43 19.82 -8.87
CA ARG A 313 23.86 19.75 -7.47
C ARG A 313 22.73 20.19 -6.55
N MET A 314 22.34 19.31 -5.63
CA MET A 314 21.25 19.50 -4.69
C MET A 314 21.74 19.47 -3.25
N ASP A 315 21.07 20.21 -2.38
CA ASP A 315 21.36 20.19 -0.94
C ASP A 315 20.68 18.99 -0.27
N ALA A 316 19.56 18.50 -0.86
CA ALA A 316 18.84 17.32 -0.41
C ALA A 316 18.11 16.59 -1.54
N VAL A 317 17.88 15.27 -1.40
CA VAL A 317 17.14 14.45 -2.38
C VAL A 317 16.12 13.55 -1.66
N ILE A 318 14.87 13.64 -2.09
CA ILE A 318 13.76 12.83 -1.58
C ILE A 318 13.38 11.74 -2.61
N LEU A 319 13.54 10.49 -2.25
CA LEU A 319 13.27 9.35 -3.13
C LEU A 319 11.81 8.92 -2.98
N ALA A 320 10.93 9.41 -3.84
CA ALA A 320 9.54 9.00 -3.95
C ALA A 320 9.37 7.84 -4.96
N THR A 321 10.27 6.88 -4.90
CA THR A 321 10.45 5.78 -5.86
C THR A 321 9.54 4.58 -5.61
N GLY A 322 8.72 4.65 -4.55
CA GLY A 322 7.70 3.65 -4.23
C GLY A 322 8.22 2.44 -3.45
N TYR A 323 7.55 1.30 -3.62
CA TYR A 323 7.77 0.12 -2.82
C TYR A 323 7.86 -1.13 -3.69
N ARG A 324 8.56 -2.14 -3.19
CA ARG A 324 8.61 -3.48 -3.78
C ARG A 324 8.26 -4.54 -2.75
N LYS A 325 7.76 -5.68 -3.20
CA LYS A 325 7.59 -6.84 -2.34
C LYS A 325 8.91 -7.57 -2.15
N SER A 326 9.08 -8.17 -0.98
CA SER A 326 10.18 -9.08 -0.69
C SER A 326 9.66 -10.23 0.18
N ILE A 327 10.36 -11.33 0.18
CA ILE A 327 10.14 -12.38 1.18
C ILE A 327 10.61 -11.82 2.52
N PRO A 328 9.75 -11.84 3.56
CA PRO A 328 10.16 -11.35 4.87
C PRO A 328 11.30 -12.17 5.47
N PRO A 329 12.34 -11.54 6.05
CA PRO A 329 13.49 -12.25 6.61
C PRO A 329 13.12 -13.29 7.67
N TYR A 330 12.07 -13.06 8.46
CA TYR A 330 11.59 -14.00 9.48
C TYR A 330 11.05 -15.33 8.92
N LEU A 331 10.91 -15.48 7.60
CA LEU A 331 10.54 -16.74 6.96
C LEU A 331 11.76 -17.57 6.53
N SER A 332 12.99 -17.12 6.79
CA SER A 332 14.22 -17.76 6.31
C SER A 332 14.31 -19.22 6.72
N SER A 333 13.97 -19.56 7.96
CA SER A 333 13.98 -20.96 8.47
C SER A 333 12.90 -21.85 7.87
N LEU A 334 11.82 -21.26 7.34
CA LEU A 334 10.74 -21.98 6.67
C LEU A 334 10.99 -22.17 5.17
N MET A 335 11.87 -21.39 4.55
CA MET A 335 12.08 -21.39 3.08
C MET A 335 12.26 -22.80 2.48
N PRO A 336 12.99 -23.76 3.12
CA PRO A 336 13.11 -25.11 2.57
C PRO A 336 11.81 -25.92 2.48
N LYS A 337 10.75 -25.45 3.17
CA LYS A 337 9.42 -26.10 3.22
C LYS A 337 8.35 -25.30 2.45
N LEU A 338 8.69 -24.17 1.84
CA LEU A 338 7.77 -23.29 1.15
C LEU A 338 7.96 -23.35 -0.36
N ASP A 339 6.86 -23.36 -1.10
CA ASP A 339 6.91 -23.22 -2.55
C ASP A 339 7.34 -21.80 -2.93
N SER A 340 8.42 -21.71 -3.71
CA SER A 340 8.94 -20.44 -4.21
C SER A 340 9.41 -20.57 -5.67
N SER A 341 9.26 -19.47 -6.44
CA SER A 341 9.74 -19.36 -7.82
C SER A 341 10.21 -17.93 -8.06
N ASP A 342 11.34 -17.80 -8.76
CA ASP A 342 11.91 -16.48 -9.13
C ASP A 342 12.07 -15.50 -7.96
N GLY A 343 12.45 -16.01 -6.78
CA GLY A 343 12.67 -15.21 -5.58
C GLY A 343 11.38 -14.72 -4.92
N ALA A 344 10.22 -15.28 -5.27
CA ALA A 344 8.93 -14.98 -4.66
C ALA A 344 8.23 -16.26 -4.14
N LEU A 345 7.45 -16.14 -3.08
CA LEU A 345 6.61 -17.24 -2.59
C LEU A 345 5.44 -17.48 -3.54
N VAL A 346 5.17 -18.76 -3.84
CA VAL A 346 4.03 -19.18 -4.66
C VAL A 346 2.82 -19.37 -3.76
N ALA A 347 1.80 -18.55 -3.98
CA ALA A 347 0.56 -18.62 -3.23
C ALA A 347 -0.65 -18.86 -4.16
N ASN A 348 -1.64 -19.58 -3.67
CA ASN A 348 -2.90 -19.78 -4.37
C ASN A 348 -3.78 -18.51 -4.37
N SER A 349 -5.00 -18.62 -4.90
CA SER A 349 -5.95 -17.49 -5.01
C SER A 349 -6.40 -16.90 -3.67
N ILE A 350 -6.26 -17.63 -2.56
CA ILE A 350 -6.59 -17.18 -1.21
C ILE A 350 -5.38 -16.49 -0.56
N GLY A 351 -4.20 -16.65 -1.14
CA GLY A 351 -2.94 -16.19 -0.56
C GLY A 351 -2.24 -17.27 0.28
N ARG A 352 -2.75 -18.51 0.31
CA ARG A 352 -2.11 -19.63 0.98
C ARG A 352 -0.90 -20.09 0.19
N VAL A 353 0.26 -20.09 0.83
CA VAL A 353 1.55 -20.54 0.25
C VAL A 353 1.58 -22.05 0.28
N GLY A 354 2.11 -22.67 -0.79
CA GLY A 354 2.44 -24.10 -0.79
C GLY A 354 3.44 -24.40 0.32
N PHE A 355 3.12 -25.37 1.17
CA PHE A 355 3.86 -25.69 2.38
C PHE A 355 3.96 -27.20 2.58
N ASP A 356 5.21 -27.70 2.77
CA ASP A 356 5.48 -29.10 3.10
C ASP A 356 5.22 -29.35 4.59
N GLY A 357 3.94 -29.59 4.92
CA GLY A 357 3.44 -29.85 6.28
C GLY A 357 1.98 -30.27 6.28
N PRO A 358 1.38 -30.50 7.47
CA PRO A 358 -0.01 -30.90 7.59
C PRO A 358 -0.97 -29.88 6.97
N ALA A 359 -2.03 -30.35 6.31
CA ALA A 359 -3.04 -29.49 5.67
C ALA A 359 -3.77 -28.56 6.68
N SER A 360 -3.80 -28.94 7.97
CA SER A 360 -4.35 -28.13 9.06
C SER A 360 -3.52 -26.90 9.41
N ASN A 361 -2.28 -26.82 8.89
CA ASN A 361 -1.37 -25.70 9.09
C ASN A 361 -1.26 -24.89 7.79
N GLY A 362 -1.33 -23.58 7.89
CA GLY A 362 -1.25 -22.70 6.72
C GLY A 362 -0.37 -21.49 6.94
N LEU A 363 0.40 -21.13 5.90
CA LEU A 363 1.04 -19.83 5.79
C LEU A 363 0.31 -19.03 4.72
N TYR A 364 -0.16 -17.84 5.06
CA TYR A 364 -0.91 -16.96 4.17
C TYR A 364 -0.18 -15.64 3.95
N LEU A 365 -0.13 -15.18 2.70
CA LEU A 365 0.31 -13.84 2.34
C LEU A 365 -0.93 -12.96 2.21
N HIS A 366 -1.22 -12.12 3.20
CA HIS A 366 -2.42 -11.29 3.16
C HIS A 366 -2.37 -10.22 2.06
N SER A 367 -1.18 -9.69 1.78
CA SER A 367 -0.93 -8.85 0.60
C SER A 367 -0.33 -9.72 -0.51
N GLY A 368 -1.11 -10.66 -1.03
CA GLY A 368 -0.66 -11.62 -2.05
C GLY A 368 0.03 -10.95 -3.25
N PRO A 369 0.86 -11.66 -4.00
CA PRO A 369 1.44 -11.13 -5.22
C PRO A 369 0.32 -10.70 -6.18
N SER A 370 0.53 -9.66 -6.99
CA SER A 370 -0.43 -9.22 -8.03
C SER A 370 -0.85 -10.36 -8.96
N MET A 371 -0.04 -11.41 -9.03
CA MET A 371 -0.31 -12.61 -9.83
C MET A 371 -1.38 -13.55 -9.23
N SER A 372 -1.77 -13.39 -7.97
CA SER A 372 -2.85 -14.21 -7.36
C SER A 372 -4.25 -13.60 -7.49
N ALA A 373 -4.37 -12.27 -7.50
CA ALA A 373 -5.67 -11.59 -7.51
C ALA A 373 -5.71 -10.34 -8.42
N GLY A 374 -4.78 -10.21 -9.36
CA GLY A 374 -4.69 -9.07 -10.27
C GLY A 374 -4.32 -7.77 -9.55
N VAL A 375 -4.62 -6.65 -10.20
CA VAL A 375 -4.33 -5.30 -9.66
C VAL A 375 -5.05 -5.01 -8.34
N GLY A 376 -6.21 -5.62 -8.11
CA GLY A 376 -6.97 -5.50 -6.85
C GLY A 376 -6.32 -6.19 -5.65
N GLY A 377 -5.38 -7.11 -5.87
CA GLY A 377 -4.76 -7.93 -4.82
C GLY A 377 -3.98 -7.17 -3.75
N GLN A 378 -3.67 -5.89 -3.98
CA GLN A 378 -2.90 -5.06 -3.05
C GLN A 378 -3.67 -3.85 -2.51
N THR A 379 -4.92 -3.67 -2.92
CA THR A 379 -5.70 -2.50 -2.56
C THR A 379 -6.35 -2.63 -1.19
N LEU A 380 -6.52 -1.50 -0.51
CA LEU A 380 -7.31 -1.42 0.72
C LEU A 380 -8.76 -1.83 0.45
N GLY A 381 -9.31 -1.50 -0.71
CA GLY A 381 -10.71 -1.76 -1.06
C GLY A 381 -11.13 -3.24 -1.07
N LEU A 382 -10.18 -4.18 -1.20
CA LEU A 382 -10.44 -5.63 -1.11
C LEU A 382 -9.87 -6.26 0.17
N VAL A 383 -9.45 -5.47 1.14
CA VAL A 383 -8.79 -6.00 2.34
C VAL A 383 -9.72 -6.91 3.16
N SER A 384 -10.97 -6.48 3.37
CA SER A 384 -11.97 -7.26 4.11
C SER A 384 -12.32 -8.56 3.41
N TRP A 385 -12.50 -8.52 2.09
CA TRP A 385 -12.79 -9.72 1.30
C TRP A 385 -11.63 -10.74 1.34
N ARG A 386 -10.38 -10.28 1.24
CA ARG A 386 -9.21 -11.17 1.40
C ARG A 386 -9.13 -11.76 2.80
N SER A 387 -9.35 -10.94 3.83
CA SER A 387 -9.39 -11.38 5.23
C SER A 387 -10.43 -12.48 5.45
N ALA A 388 -11.64 -12.27 4.95
CA ALA A 388 -12.73 -13.24 5.08
C ALA A 388 -12.43 -14.55 4.34
N ARG A 389 -11.80 -14.52 3.17
CA ARG A 389 -11.35 -15.74 2.45
C ARG A 389 -10.32 -16.53 3.25
N ILE A 390 -9.36 -15.85 3.86
CA ILE A 390 -8.35 -16.48 4.72
C ILE A 390 -9.04 -17.10 5.95
N LEU A 391 -9.98 -16.39 6.58
CA LEU A 391 -10.70 -16.90 7.75
C LEU A 391 -11.58 -18.09 7.42
N ASN A 392 -12.29 -18.08 6.29
CA ASN A 392 -13.06 -19.25 5.82
C ASN A 392 -12.16 -20.47 5.58
N ASP A 393 -10.97 -20.28 4.97
CA ASP A 393 -10.01 -21.36 4.73
C ASP A 393 -9.42 -21.91 6.05
N ILE A 394 -9.11 -21.05 7.01
CA ILE A 394 -8.59 -21.46 8.33
C ILE A 394 -9.67 -22.19 9.16
N ALA A 395 -10.93 -21.74 9.07
CA ALA A 395 -12.05 -22.36 9.77
C ALA A 395 -12.54 -23.65 9.11
N ASP A 396 -12.13 -23.91 7.87
CA ASP A 396 -12.63 -25.00 7.02
C ASP A 396 -14.18 -24.97 6.84
N GLU A 397 -14.74 -23.74 6.86
CA GLU A 397 -16.19 -23.52 6.69
C GLU A 397 -16.47 -22.10 6.16
N PRO A 398 -17.59 -21.88 5.45
CA PRO A 398 -17.97 -20.57 4.91
C PRO A 398 -18.61 -19.66 5.98
N VAL A 399 -17.82 -19.21 6.96
CA VAL A 399 -18.28 -18.29 8.02
C VAL A 399 -18.77 -16.96 7.44
N PHE A 400 -18.08 -16.46 6.42
CA PHE A 400 -18.47 -15.28 5.69
C PHE A 400 -19.00 -15.66 4.31
N ASP A 401 -20.18 -15.16 3.96
CA ASP A 401 -20.73 -15.29 2.61
C ASP A 401 -19.94 -14.36 1.67
N LEU A 402 -19.27 -14.98 0.70
CA LEU A 402 -18.40 -14.30 -0.26
C LEU A 402 -18.87 -14.56 -1.70
N LEU A 403 -20.15 -14.78 -1.91
CA LEU A 403 -20.71 -14.91 -3.24
C LEU A 403 -20.46 -13.64 -4.05
N PRO A 404 -20.23 -13.78 -5.37
CA PRO A 404 -19.98 -12.62 -6.22
C PRO A 404 -21.18 -11.67 -6.22
N GLU A 405 -20.92 -10.42 -5.95
CA GLU A 405 -21.90 -9.35 -6.11
C GLU A 405 -22.09 -9.02 -7.60
N TRP A 406 -23.06 -8.16 -7.87
CA TRP A 406 -23.31 -7.63 -9.19
C TRP A 406 -22.06 -6.93 -9.77
N SER A 407 -21.81 -7.13 -11.05
CA SER A 407 -20.77 -6.45 -11.83
C SER A 407 -21.34 -5.97 -13.15
N ALA A 408 -20.98 -4.77 -13.57
CA ALA A 408 -21.39 -4.20 -14.84
C ALA A 408 -20.70 -4.87 -16.05
N GLN A 409 -19.56 -5.56 -15.81
CA GLN A 409 -18.77 -6.20 -16.86
C GLN A 409 -18.73 -7.72 -16.66
N SER A 410 -19.28 -8.47 -17.60
CA SER A 410 -19.13 -9.92 -17.67
C SER A 410 -17.78 -10.30 -18.27
N ARG A 411 -17.13 -11.33 -17.71
CA ARG A 411 -15.86 -11.86 -18.20
C ARG A 411 -15.93 -13.36 -18.40
N GLY A 412 -15.32 -13.84 -19.47
CA GLY A 412 -15.39 -15.25 -19.90
C GLY A 412 -16.50 -15.52 -20.89
N THR A 413 -16.67 -16.79 -21.28
CA THR A 413 -17.68 -17.27 -22.22
C THR A 413 -19.04 -17.50 -21.55
N THR A 414 -19.43 -16.68 -20.57
CA THR A 414 -20.80 -16.71 -20.07
C THR A 414 -21.72 -16.34 -21.23
N THR A 415 -22.48 -17.30 -21.68
CA THR A 415 -23.53 -17.13 -22.70
C THR A 415 -24.41 -15.94 -22.30
N PHE A 416 -24.52 -14.95 -23.19
CA PHE A 416 -25.54 -13.92 -23.11
C PHE A 416 -26.89 -14.59 -22.94
N GLY A 417 -27.48 -14.51 -21.74
CA GLY A 417 -28.81 -15.09 -21.55
C GLY A 417 -29.10 -15.75 -20.22
N SER A 418 -28.13 -15.90 -19.31
CA SER A 418 -28.48 -16.27 -17.95
C SER A 418 -29.04 -15.06 -17.22
N PRO A 419 -30.30 -15.09 -16.75
CA PRO A 419 -30.87 -13.96 -16.04
C PRO A 419 -30.12 -13.74 -14.73
N ILE A 420 -29.65 -12.52 -14.52
CA ILE A 420 -29.05 -12.01 -13.28
C ILE A 420 -30.10 -11.93 -12.15
N ASN A 421 -31.27 -12.56 -12.32
CA ASN A 421 -32.41 -12.39 -11.45
C ASN A 421 -32.99 -13.74 -10.98
N ASP A 422 -32.35 -14.32 -9.95
CA ASP A 422 -33.07 -15.28 -9.11
C ASP A 422 -32.84 -15.09 -7.60
N HIS A 423 -32.39 -13.92 -7.18
CA HIS A 423 -32.22 -13.58 -5.75
C HIS A 423 -33.23 -12.52 -5.27
N ARG A 424 -34.42 -12.46 -5.89
CA ARG A 424 -35.56 -11.78 -5.30
C ARG A 424 -36.56 -12.81 -4.77
N LYS A 425 -36.23 -13.41 -3.64
CA LYS A 425 -37.22 -13.97 -2.71
C LYS A 425 -36.80 -13.61 -1.29
#